data_3f1a3f52379f9252100f9a62cdf45879
#
_entry.id   3f1a3f52379f9252100f9a62cdf45879
#
_cell.length_a   1.000
_cell.length_b   1.000
_cell.length_c   1.000
_cell.angle_alpha   90.00
_cell.angle_beta   90.00
_cell.angle_gamma   90.00
#
_symmetry.space_group_name_H-M   'P 1'
#
loop_
_entity.id
_entity.type
_entity.pdbx_description
1 polymer ?
#
loop_
_entity_poly.entity_id
_entity_poly.type
_entity_poly.pdbx_seq_one_letter_code
_entity_poly.pdbx_strand_id
1 'polypeptide(L)'
;MVRIESLNHRGEGVGRVLSGPYEGLTVFVPGTVPGDVAQTFFVEKKKTFARAQVKRILEQGEGRVGEACPVASKCGGCSWQHMDYGVQLEWKTKIVEEAFHRIARVFDCEISPCVPSPKILGYRNKVEVPVAYENGQVVAGFYEPYTHNVVPAQDCLVEHPAVRNVIKHLLDQVRKRRYKVYNEKTGRGAVRHLVARVAPGTDEAVAVLVSTGHRLSGLNDMASELMESIPNLRSVVLNVNDEATNMIFGDRDYLIAGRPYIQDVFGSETKGSGSLGRLRFRISPRSFYQVNSYQAVNLYTTALSWAELKPNDVVYDVYSGIGTISLFAALRASFVVGVEEVEPAVKDAFRNARDNGIENVTFKAGKAARAIPGLLAEYPRPDVVIMDPPRGGAEKETLAAIADIKPRSIVYVSCNPSTFARDMLFLKERG
;
A
#
# COMPACT_ATOMS: atom_id res chain seq x y z
N MET A 1 -8.91 33.59 -5.27
CA MET A 1 -9.91 32.54 -5.58
C MET A 1 -9.35 31.62 -6.63
N VAL A 2 -9.63 30.33 -6.52
CA VAL A 2 -9.16 29.29 -7.44
C VAL A 2 -10.36 28.44 -7.87
N ARG A 3 -10.52 28.20 -9.17
CA ARG A 3 -11.45 27.20 -9.70
C ARG A 3 -10.69 25.92 -9.95
N ILE A 4 -11.20 24.82 -9.43
CA ILE A 4 -10.60 23.48 -9.57
C ILE A 4 -11.13 22.82 -10.84
N GLU A 5 -10.22 22.41 -11.70
CA GLU A 5 -10.53 21.87 -13.04
C GLU A 5 -10.31 20.35 -13.10
N SER A 6 -9.31 19.84 -12.37
CA SER A 6 -8.94 18.43 -12.40
C SER A 6 -8.27 17.98 -11.10
N LEU A 7 -7.87 16.70 -11.03
CA LEU A 7 -7.12 16.12 -9.92
C LEU A 7 -5.80 15.55 -10.43
N ASN A 8 -4.75 15.66 -9.62
CA ASN A 8 -3.49 15.00 -9.91
C ASN A 8 -3.41 13.61 -9.25
N HIS A 9 -2.35 12.85 -9.58
CA HIS A 9 -2.11 11.51 -9.05
C HIS A 9 -1.87 11.45 -7.52
N ARG A 10 -1.68 12.61 -6.86
CA ARG A 10 -1.58 12.72 -5.39
C ARG A 10 -2.94 12.98 -4.74
N GLY A 11 -3.99 13.16 -5.54
CA GLY A 11 -5.32 13.50 -5.07
C GLY A 11 -5.51 14.97 -4.72
N GLU A 12 -4.59 15.84 -5.15
CA GLU A 12 -4.72 17.29 -5.00
C GLU A 12 -5.54 17.85 -6.16
N GLY A 13 -6.48 18.76 -5.88
CA GLY A 13 -7.16 19.54 -6.93
C GLY A 13 -6.17 20.41 -7.69
N VAL A 14 -6.32 20.44 -8.99
CA VAL A 14 -5.53 21.28 -9.90
C VAL A 14 -6.46 22.35 -10.46
N GLY A 15 -6.12 23.60 -10.24
CA GLY A 15 -6.98 24.71 -10.69
C GLY A 15 -6.17 25.93 -11.08
N ARG A 16 -6.89 27.02 -11.41
CA ARG A 16 -6.31 28.30 -11.80
C ARG A 16 -6.83 29.42 -10.93
N VAL A 17 -5.95 30.39 -10.65
CA VAL A 17 -6.34 31.64 -9.98
C VAL A 17 -7.24 32.44 -10.91
N LEU A 18 -8.42 32.82 -10.39
CA LEU A 18 -9.48 33.47 -11.18
C LEU A 18 -9.29 34.99 -11.38
N SER A 19 -8.53 35.65 -10.46
CA SER A 19 -8.35 37.08 -10.52
C SER A 19 -7.19 37.59 -9.68
N GLY A 20 -6.69 38.78 -9.97
CA GLY A 20 -5.64 39.48 -9.23
C GLY A 20 -4.27 39.27 -9.82
N PRO A 21 -3.17 39.60 -9.06
CA PRO A 21 -1.81 39.63 -9.58
C PRO A 21 -1.26 38.26 -10.00
N TYR A 22 -1.99 37.19 -9.73
CA TYR A 22 -1.61 35.80 -10.05
C TYR A 22 -2.66 35.11 -10.92
N GLU A 23 -3.50 35.86 -11.63
CA GLU A 23 -4.52 35.31 -12.52
C GLU A 23 -3.93 34.33 -13.52
N GLY A 24 -4.60 33.18 -13.72
CA GLY A 24 -4.14 32.10 -14.59
C GLY A 24 -3.03 31.19 -14.04
N LEU A 25 -2.42 31.55 -12.87
CA LEU A 25 -1.42 30.67 -12.24
C LEU A 25 -2.05 29.33 -11.84
N THR A 26 -1.38 28.23 -12.21
CA THR A 26 -1.77 26.89 -11.79
C THR A 26 -1.56 26.70 -10.30
N VAL A 27 -2.55 26.15 -9.60
CA VAL A 27 -2.50 25.91 -8.16
C VAL A 27 -2.92 24.48 -7.83
N PHE A 28 -2.14 23.85 -6.95
CA PHE A 28 -2.45 22.55 -6.35
C PHE A 28 -3.08 22.75 -4.99
N VAL A 29 -4.29 22.21 -4.78
CA VAL A 29 -5.10 22.48 -3.59
C VAL A 29 -5.67 21.17 -3.03
N PRO A 30 -5.07 20.57 -1.97
CA PRO A 30 -5.64 19.42 -1.29
C PRO A 30 -7.05 19.70 -0.75
N GLY A 31 -7.88 18.66 -0.62
CA GLY A 31 -9.21 18.76 -0.03
C GLY A 31 -10.26 19.41 -0.92
N THR A 32 -10.00 19.52 -2.23
CA THR A 32 -10.93 20.05 -3.22
C THR A 32 -11.39 18.99 -4.22
N VAL A 33 -12.53 19.22 -4.85
CA VAL A 33 -13.05 18.41 -5.96
C VAL A 33 -13.16 19.28 -7.21
N PRO A 34 -13.11 18.70 -8.41
CA PRO A 34 -13.32 19.43 -9.65
C PRO A 34 -14.68 20.15 -9.67
N GLY A 35 -14.67 21.37 -10.16
CA GLY A 35 -15.83 22.27 -10.10
C GLY A 35 -15.89 23.17 -8.86
N ASP A 36 -15.16 22.86 -7.78
CA ASP A 36 -15.08 23.78 -6.64
C ASP A 36 -14.53 25.15 -7.04
N VAL A 37 -15.12 26.20 -6.48
CA VAL A 37 -14.49 27.53 -6.39
C VAL A 37 -14.08 27.75 -4.93
N ALA A 38 -12.80 27.84 -4.69
CA ALA A 38 -12.24 27.92 -3.35
C ALA A 38 -11.53 29.26 -3.09
N GLN A 39 -11.75 29.83 -1.93
CA GLN A 39 -10.86 30.83 -1.36
C GLN A 39 -9.68 30.08 -0.74
N THR A 40 -8.46 30.42 -1.19
CA THR A 40 -7.23 29.72 -0.78
C THR A 40 -6.17 30.72 -0.34
N PHE A 41 -5.13 30.22 0.36
CA PHE A 41 -3.90 30.95 0.62
C PHE A 41 -2.71 30.10 0.20
N PHE A 42 -1.69 30.73 -0.37
CA PHE A 42 -0.48 30.04 -0.83
C PHE A 42 0.39 29.63 0.33
N VAL A 43 0.80 28.34 0.33
CA VAL A 43 1.80 27.81 1.26
C VAL A 43 3.18 27.71 0.60
N GLU A 44 3.21 27.53 -0.73
CA GLU A 44 4.42 27.54 -1.54
C GLU A 44 4.10 28.19 -2.89
N LYS A 45 5.01 29.03 -3.41
CA LYS A 45 4.86 29.64 -4.72
C LYS A 45 6.14 29.51 -5.52
N LYS A 46 6.03 28.96 -6.72
CA LYS A 46 7.05 28.88 -7.75
C LYS A 46 6.72 29.84 -8.92
N LYS A 47 7.56 29.87 -9.93
CA LYS A 47 7.36 30.70 -11.11
C LYS A 47 6.14 30.28 -11.93
N THR A 48 5.88 28.97 -12.06
CA THR A 48 4.87 28.37 -12.94
C THR A 48 3.68 27.76 -12.21
N PHE A 49 3.76 27.56 -10.88
CA PHE A 49 2.68 27.02 -10.07
C PHE A 49 2.78 27.46 -8.62
N ALA A 50 1.68 27.25 -7.88
CA ALA A 50 1.68 27.37 -6.42
C ALA A 50 1.03 26.15 -5.77
N ARG A 51 1.32 25.93 -4.48
CA ARG A 51 0.56 25.07 -3.59
C ARG A 51 -0.22 25.94 -2.63
N ALA A 52 -1.47 25.59 -2.39
CA ALA A 52 -2.33 26.37 -1.53
C ALA A 52 -3.14 25.46 -0.61
N GLN A 53 -3.61 26.03 0.48
CA GLN A 53 -4.60 25.42 1.36
C GLN A 53 -5.95 26.11 1.22
N VAL A 54 -7.02 25.33 1.39
CA VAL A 54 -8.39 25.83 1.38
C VAL A 54 -8.63 26.65 2.65
N LYS A 55 -9.11 27.89 2.48
CA LYS A 55 -9.68 28.68 3.56
C LYS A 55 -11.18 28.46 3.67
N ARG A 56 -11.87 28.42 2.51
CA ARG A 56 -13.30 28.20 2.41
C ARG A 56 -13.67 27.76 0.99
N ILE A 57 -14.57 26.80 0.85
CA ILE A 57 -15.26 26.49 -0.41
C ILE A 57 -16.41 27.51 -0.58
N LEU A 58 -16.42 28.20 -1.71
CA LEU A 58 -17.40 29.22 -2.05
C LEU A 58 -18.54 28.64 -2.91
N GLU A 59 -18.14 27.79 -3.90
CA GLU A 59 -19.07 27.04 -4.72
C GLU A 59 -18.61 25.57 -4.66
N GLN A 60 -19.56 24.66 -4.49
CA GLN A 60 -19.26 23.23 -4.43
C GLN A 60 -19.29 22.62 -5.83
N GLY A 61 -18.26 21.84 -6.17
CA GLY A 61 -18.22 21.02 -7.36
C GLY A 61 -19.15 19.82 -7.25
N GLU A 62 -19.53 19.28 -8.39
CA GLU A 62 -20.32 18.06 -8.47
C GLU A 62 -19.58 16.88 -7.83
N GLY A 63 -20.29 16.10 -7.01
CA GLY A 63 -19.71 14.98 -6.29
C GLY A 63 -19.01 15.34 -4.98
N ARG A 64 -19.05 16.59 -4.51
CA ARG A 64 -18.63 16.90 -3.15
C ARG A 64 -19.67 16.37 -2.15
N VAL A 65 -19.16 15.65 -1.14
CA VAL A 65 -19.97 15.11 -0.03
C VAL A 65 -19.41 15.56 1.32
N GLY A 66 -20.22 15.44 2.37
CA GLY A 66 -19.75 15.68 3.74
C GLY A 66 -18.72 14.64 4.17
N GLU A 67 -17.71 15.07 4.93
CA GLU A 67 -16.70 14.16 5.48
C GLU A 67 -17.31 13.33 6.61
N ALA A 68 -17.36 12.01 6.43
CA ALA A 68 -17.87 11.09 7.45
C ALA A 68 -16.89 10.93 8.65
N CYS A 69 -15.60 11.13 8.42
CA CYS A 69 -14.57 11.02 9.45
C CYS A 69 -14.40 12.36 10.20
N PRO A 70 -14.57 12.40 11.53
CA PRO A 70 -14.52 13.66 12.29
C PRO A 70 -13.13 14.31 12.34
N VAL A 71 -12.09 13.58 11.96
CA VAL A 71 -10.69 14.07 11.92
C VAL A 71 -10.14 14.22 10.49
N ALA A 72 -10.96 14.04 9.47
CA ALA A 72 -10.54 14.05 8.06
C ALA A 72 -9.80 15.33 7.68
N SER A 73 -10.26 16.49 8.17
CA SER A 73 -9.65 17.80 7.90
C SER A 73 -8.25 18.00 8.50
N LYS A 74 -7.84 17.14 9.47
CA LYS A 74 -6.54 17.23 10.15
C LYS A 74 -5.66 16.01 9.84
N CYS A 75 -6.27 14.85 9.63
CA CYS A 75 -5.57 13.58 9.44
C CYS A 75 -5.02 13.46 8.02
N GLY A 76 -3.75 13.08 7.88
CA GLY A 76 -3.12 12.83 6.58
C GLY A 76 -3.43 11.47 5.96
N GLY A 77 -4.30 10.64 6.57
CA GLY A 77 -4.52 9.26 6.16
C GLY A 77 -5.41 9.06 4.93
N CYS A 78 -6.30 10.02 4.62
CA CYS A 78 -7.24 9.93 3.51
C CYS A 78 -7.25 11.22 2.68
N SER A 79 -7.20 11.08 1.34
CA SER A 79 -7.15 12.23 0.43
C SER A 79 -8.52 12.67 -0.08
N TRP A 80 -9.54 11.78 -0.13
CA TRP A 80 -10.78 12.00 -0.87
C TRP A 80 -12.07 11.64 -0.10
N GLN A 81 -12.08 11.74 1.23
CA GLN A 81 -13.32 11.49 2.00
C GLN A 81 -14.44 12.49 1.75
N HIS A 82 -14.11 13.66 1.23
CA HIS A 82 -15.03 14.74 0.85
C HIS A 82 -15.58 14.56 -0.57
N MET A 83 -15.32 13.44 -1.25
CA MET A 83 -15.75 13.15 -2.62
C MET A 83 -16.59 11.88 -2.67
N ASP A 84 -17.69 11.91 -3.42
CA ASP A 84 -18.51 10.73 -3.72
C ASP A 84 -17.68 9.60 -4.32
N TYR A 85 -17.99 8.36 -3.94
CA TYR A 85 -17.17 7.22 -4.36
C TYR A 85 -17.23 6.95 -5.87
N GLY A 86 -18.38 7.16 -6.52
CA GLY A 86 -18.48 7.05 -7.97
C GLY A 86 -17.59 8.06 -8.68
N VAL A 87 -17.59 9.30 -8.20
CA VAL A 87 -16.73 10.37 -8.71
C VAL A 87 -15.24 10.07 -8.46
N GLN A 88 -14.88 9.42 -7.30
CA GLN A 88 -13.52 8.95 -7.09
C GLN A 88 -13.08 7.93 -8.15
N LEU A 89 -13.95 6.98 -8.55
CA LEU A 89 -13.65 5.99 -9.57
C LEU A 89 -13.44 6.64 -10.95
N GLU A 90 -14.31 7.57 -11.33
CA GLU A 90 -14.17 8.33 -12.58
C GLU A 90 -12.83 9.08 -12.64
N TRP A 91 -12.49 9.81 -11.56
CA TRP A 91 -11.22 10.54 -11.53
C TRP A 91 -10.00 9.65 -11.49
N LYS A 92 -10.07 8.48 -10.90
CA LYS A 92 -8.98 7.50 -10.99
C LYS A 92 -8.74 7.05 -12.44
N THR A 93 -9.82 6.83 -13.21
CA THR A 93 -9.72 6.51 -14.63
C THR A 93 -9.09 7.68 -15.40
N LYS A 94 -9.62 8.91 -15.24
CA LYS A 94 -9.10 10.12 -15.90
C LYS A 94 -7.63 10.40 -15.58
N ILE A 95 -7.18 10.17 -14.35
CA ILE A 95 -5.77 10.33 -13.97
C ILE A 95 -4.87 9.35 -14.73
N VAL A 96 -5.34 8.11 -14.94
CA VAL A 96 -4.61 7.13 -15.76
C VAL A 96 -4.57 7.58 -17.23
N GLU A 97 -5.70 7.97 -17.79
CA GLU A 97 -5.79 8.51 -19.17
C GLU A 97 -4.84 9.69 -19.39
N GLU A 98 -4.84 10.66 -18.49
CA GLU A 98 -3.92 11.80 -18.55
C GLU A 98 -2.45 11.39 -18.47
N ALA A 99 -2.10 10.41 -17.64
CA ALA A 99 -0.74 9.90 -17.55
C ALA A 99 -0.31 9.22 -18.86
N PHE A 100 -1.18 8.42 -19.46
CA PHE A 100 -0.93 7.78 -20.75
C PHE A 100 -0.72 8.81 -21.86
N HIS A 101 -1.60 9.79 -21.98
CA HIS A 101 -1.53 10.81 -23.02
C HIS A 101 -0.29 11.71 -22.86
N ARG A 102 -0.06 12.22 -21.65
CA ARG A 102 0.98 13.25 -21.41
C ARG A 102 2.37 12.67 -21.22
N ILE A 103 2.51 11.49 -20.60
CA ILE A 103 3.82 10.92 -20.24
C ILE A 103 4.17 9.78 -21.19
N ALA A 104 3.32 8.76 -21.34
CA ALA A 104 3.58 7.62 -22.21
C ALA A 104 3.42 7.94 -23.69
N ARG A 105 2.72 9.04 -24.06
CA ARG A 105 2.41 9.41 -25.44
C ARG A 105 1.71 8.29 -26.21
N VAL A 106 0.77 7.64 -25.51
CA VAL A 106 -0.05 6.55 -26.06
C VAL A 106 -1.49 7.05 -26.11
N PHE A 107 -2.13 6.97 -27.27
CA PHE A 107 -3.46 7.51 -27.55
C PHE A 107 -4.43 6.44 -28.07
N ASP A 108 -3.94 5.28 -28.41
CA ASP A 108 -4.62 4.18 -29.08
C ASP A 108 -4.74 2.92 -28.21
N CYS A 109 -4.65 3.08 -26.88
CA CYS A 109 -4.87 1.99 -25.93
C CYS A 109 -6.26 2.07 -25.30
N GLU A 110 -6.84 0.93 -24.99
CA GLU A 110 -8.05 0.85 -24.20
C GLU A 110 -7.75 1.12 -22.71
N ILE A 111 -8.51 2.02 -22.11
CA ILE A 111 -8.46 2.30 -20.68
C ILE A 111 -9.84 1.98 -20.10
N SER A 112 -9.89 0.86 -19.41
CA SER A 112 -11.11 0.40 -18.75
C SER A 112 -11.45 1.26 -17.54
N PRO A 113 -12.75 1.44 -17.21
CA PRO A 113 -13.18 2.12 -15.99
C PRO A 113 -12.57 1.49 -14.72
N CYS A 114 -12.30 2.34 -13.73
CA CYS A 114 -11.77 1.88 -12.45
C CYS A 114 -12.74 0.92 -11.76
N VAL A 115 -12.27 -0.29 -11.44
CA VAL A 115 -13.07 -1.32 -10.78
C VAL A 115 -13.34 -0.94 -9.33
N PRO A 116 -14.62 -0.87 -8.89
CA PRO A 116 -14.96 -0.51 -7.53
C PRO A 116 -14.48 -1.56 -6.52
N SER A 117 -14.08 -1.10 -5.33
CA SER A 117 -13.76 -1.99 -4.23
C SER A 117 -15.03 -2.61 -3.63
N PRO A 118 -15.05 -3.93 -3.33
CA PRO A 118 -16.17 -4.56 -2.63
C PRO A 118 -16.44 -3.97 -1.25
N LYS A 119 -15.42 -3.36 -0.63
CA LYS A 119 -15.53 -2.60 0.63
C LYS A 119 -14.91 -1.23 0.47
N ILE A 120 -15.69 -0.19 0.73
CA ILE A 120 -15.25 1.21 0.69
C ILE A 120 -14.66 1.62 2.04
N LEU A 121 -15.21 1.11 3.15
CA LEU A 121 -14.79 1.35 4.52
C LEU A 121 -14.45 0.02 5.21
N GLY A 122 -13.66 0.07 6.27
CA GLY A 122 -13.27 -1.11 7.05
C GLY A 122 -12.43 -2.13 6.29
N TYR A 123 -11.77 -1.71 5.22
CA TYR A 123 -11.01 -2.61 4.33
C TYR A 123 -9.53 -2.74 4.73
N ARG A 124 -8.97 -1.73 5.42
CA ARG A 124 -7.53 -1.65 5.67
C ARG A 124 -7.10 -2.65 6.72
N ASN A 125 -6.41 -3.68 6.30
CA ASN A 125 -6.03 -4.82 7.13
C ASN A 125 -4.70 -4.65 7.87
N LYS A 126 -3.96 -3.58 7.65
CA LYS A 126 -2.70 -3.25 8.34
C LYS A 126 -2.63 -1.78 8.66
N VAL A 127 -2.22 -1.48 9.89
CA VAL A 127 -2.00 -0.11 10.38
C VAL A 127 -0.68 -0.03 11.13
N GLU A 128 0.01 1.07 10.92
CA GLU A 128 1.27 1.43 11.56
C GLU A 128 1.10 2.86 12.06
N VAL A 129 0.92 3.03 13.36
CA VAL A 129 0.62 4.34 13.96
C VAL A 129 1.68 4.77 14.95
N PRO A 130 2.20 6.00 14.83
CA PRO A 130 3.06 6.58 15.84
C PRO A 130 2.32 6.76 17.17
N VAL A 131 3.08 6.69 18.26
CA VAL A 131 2.61 7.01 19.60
C VAL A 131 3.17 8.37 20.01
N ALA A 132 2.34 9.21 20.61
CA ALA A 132 2.73 10.56 21.04
C ALA A 132 2.09 10.93 22.38
N TYR A 133 2.57 12.02 22.97
CA TYR A 133 1.85 12.73 24.04
C TYR A 133 1.04 13.85 23.43
N GLU A 134 -0.27 13.88 23.73
CA GLU A 134 -1.15 14.99 23.43
C GLU A 134 -1.90 15.39 24.71
N ASN A 135 -1.78 16.64 25.11
CA ASN A 135 -2.40 17.17 26.34
C ASN A 135 -2.10 16.30 27.59
N GLY A 136 -0.88 15.77 27.70
CA GLY A 136 -0.44 14.92 28.79
C GLY A 136 -0.92 13.47 28.76
N GLN A 137 -1.68 13.10 27.73
CA GLN A 137 -2.15 11.72 27.52
C GLN A 137 -1.35 11.03 26.41
N VAL A 138 -1.15 9.72 26.55
CA VAL A 138 -0.56 8.90 25.50
C VAL A 138 -1.64 8.61 24.45
N VAL A 139 -1.36 8.97 23.20
CA VAL A 139 -2.25 8.77 22.06
C VAL A 139 -1.55 8.00 20.94
N ALA A 140 -2.31 7.38 20.06
CA ALA A 140 -1.84 6.80 18.81
C ALA A 140 -2.76 7.27 17.66
N GLY A 141 -2.21 7.47 16.48
CA GLY A 141 -2.98 7.97 15.34
C GLY A 141 -2.10 8.20 14.12
N PHE A 142 -2.52 9.08 13.24
CA PHE A 142 -1.78 9.39 12.01
C PHE A 142 -1.17 10.79 12.08
N TYR A 143 -0.11 11.01 11.33
CA TYR A 143 0.47 12.35 11.22
C TYR A 143 -0.47 13.31 10.49
N GLU A 144 -0.56 14.53 10.99
CA GLU A 144 -1.09 15.66 10.25
C GLU A 144 -0.19 15.92 9.03
N PRO A 145 -0.75 16.23 7.85
CA PRO A 145 0.02 16.42 6.63
C PRO A 145 1.16 17.43 6.81
N TYR A 146 2.35 17.06 6.32
CA TYR A 146 3.57 17.87 6.37
C TYR A 146 4.10 18.18 7.78
N THR A 147 3.61 17.50 8.80
CA THR A 147 4.05 17.66 10.20
C THR A 147 4.34 16.30 10.84
N HIS A 148 4.91 16.34 12.06
CA HIS A 148 5.03 15.17 12.95
C HIS A 148 4.00 15.22 14.11
N ASN A 149 2.99 16.07 14.00
CA ASN A 149 1.89 16.08 14.97
C ASN A 149 1.01 14.85 14.75
N VAL A 150 0.73 14.11 15.81
CA VAL A 150 -0.14 12.93 15.75
C VAL A 150 -1.57 13.34 15.97
N VAL A 151 -2.43 13.05 15.01
CA VAL A 151 -3.88 13.19 15.12
C VAL A 151 -4.45 11.87 15.65
N PRO A 152 -5.04 11.84 16.85
CA PRO A 152 -5.65 10.63 17.38
C PRO A 152 -6.75 10.11 16.46
N ALA A 153 -6.71 8.84 16.09
CA ALA A 153 -7.63 8.25 15.13
C ALA A 153 -8.15 6.89 15.63
N GLN A 154 -8.74 6.87 16.83
CA GLN A 154 -9.24 5.62 17.46
C GLN A 154 -10.41 5.00 16.69
N ASP A 155 -11.21 5.81 15.98
CA ASP A 155 -12.38 5.38 15.22
C ASP A 155 -12.19 5.56 13.70
N CYS A 156 -11.01 5.19 13.20
CA CYS A 156 -10.69 5.31 11.79
C CYS A 156 -11.64 4.46 10.94
N LEU A 157 -12.38 5.08 10.04
CA LEU A 157 -13.42 4.42 9.23
C LEU A 157 -12.86 3.43 8.20
N VAL A 158 -11.64 3.66 7.71
CA VAL A 158 -11.03 2.79 6.70
C VAL A 158 -10.34 1.56 7.27
N GLU A 159 -10.02 1.57 8.58
CA GLU A 159 -9.39 0.44 9.24
C GLU A 159 -10.37 -0.71 9.45
N HIS A 160 -9.89 -1.95 9.27
CA HIS A 160 -10.65 -3.14 9.65
C HIS A 160 -10.95 -3.11 11.16
N PRO A 161 -12.19 -3.46 11.59
CA PRO A 161 -12.56 -3.39 13.02
C PRO A 161 -11.60 -4.13 13.95
N ALA A 162 -11.13 -5.32 13.54
CA ALA A 162 -10.17 -6.09 14.33
C ALA A 162 -8.79 -5.41 14.44
N VAL A 163 -8.34 -4.67 13.42
CA VAL A 163 -7.10 -3.86 13.49
C VAL A 163 -7.26 -2.77 14.54
N ARG A 164 -8.36 -2.02 14.52
CA ARG A 164 -8.66 -0.99 15.54
C ARG A 164 -8.67 -1.58 16.95
N ASN A 165 -9.28 -2.75 17.10
CA ASN A 165 -9.33 -3.45 18.39
C ASN A 165 -7.92 -3.77 18.90
N VAL A 166 -7.05 -4.30 18.07
CA VAL A 166 -5.64 -4.59 18.44
C VAL A 166 -4.89 -3.32 18.81
N ILE A 167 -4.99 -2.25 18.02
CA ILE A 167 -4.33 -0.97 18.31
C ILE A 167 -4.84 -0.38 19.64
N LYS A 168 -6.14 -0.41 19.89
CA LYS A 168 -6.73 0.05 21.16
C LYS A 168 -6.12 -0.69 22.35
N HIS A 169 -6.11 -2.02 22.32
CA HIS A 169 -5.55 -2.82 23.40
C HIS A 169 -4.05 -2.60 23.59
N LEU A 170 -3.27 -2.49 22.48
CA LEU A 170 -1.85 -2.13 22.56
C LEU A 170 -1.64 -0.77 23.23
N LEU A 171 -2.43 0.23 22.85
CA LEU A 171 -2.34 1.58 23.43
C LEU A 171 -2.69 1.57 24.93
N ASP A 172 -3.70 0.82 25.31
CA ASP A 172 -4.09 0.66 26.72
C ASP A 172 -2.99 -0.05 27.54
N GLN A 173 -2.27 -1.00 26.93
CA GLN A 173 -1.11 -1.64 27.54
C GLN A 173 0.07 -0.66 27.72
N VAL A 174 0.32 0.19 26.73
CA VAL A 174 1.36 1.24 26.84
C VAL A 174 1.04 2.20 27.99
N ARG A 175 -0.23 2.60 28.13
CA ARG A 175 -0.73 3.48 29.21
C ARG A 175 -0.63 2.80 30.58
N LYS A 176 -1.16 1.56 30.70
CA LYS A 176 -1.18 0.77 31.94
C LYS A 176 0.23 0.59 32.52
N ARG A 177 1.20 0.28 31.65
CA ARG A 177 2.60 0.07 32.05
C ARG A 177 3.43 1.33 32.10
N ARG A 178 2.85 2.48 31.75
CA ARG A 178 3.50 3.78 31.75
C ARG A 178 4.80 3.78 30.92
N TYR A 179 4.80 3.07 29.78
CA TYR A 179 5.95 3.08 28.90
C TYR A 179 6.18 4.49 28.37
N LYS A 180 7.45 4.94 28.42
CA LYS A 180 7.82 6.26 27.92
C LYS A 180 7.74 6.29 26.40
N VAL A 181 6.93 7.22 25.86
CA VAL A 181 6.83 7.45 24.43
C VAL A 181 8.11 8.06 23.91
N TYR A 182 8.59 7.58 22.76
CA TYR A 182 9.78 8.10 22.11
C TYR A 182 9.54 9.52 21.58
N ASN A 183 10.47 10.41 21.87
CA ASN A 183 10.46 11.77 21.36
C ASN A 183 11.60 11.95 20.37
N GLU A 184 11.26 12.15 19.10
CA GLU A 184 12.21 12.26 17.99
C GLU A 184 13.19 13.43 18.15
N LYS A 185 12.78 14.53 18.79
CA LYS A 185 13.63 15.71 18.99
C LYS A 185 14.71 15.49 20.03
N THR A 186 14.42 14.69 21.06
CA THR A 186 15.35 14.46 22.18
C THR A 186 16.03 13.10 22.12
N GLY A 187 15.56 12.19 21.26
CA GLY A 187 16.03 10.79 21.19
C GLY A 187 15.68 9.96 22.44
N ARG A 188 14.77 10.44 23.30
CA ARG A 188 14.43 9.78 24.58
C ARG A 188 13.06 9.15 24.54
N GLY A 189 12.92 8.04 25.26
CA GLY A 189 11.69 7.25 25.32
C GLY A 189 11.91 5.87 24.71
N ALA A 190 10.92 5.00 24.85
CA ALA A 190 11.02 3.60 24.44
C ALA A 190 10.05 3.24 23.31
N VAL A 191 8.77 3.59 23.43
CA VAL A 191 7.74 3.19 22.46
C VAL A 191 7.64 4.20 21.33
N ARG A 192 7.78 3.71 20.08
CA ARG A 192 7.74 4.53 18.86
C ARG A 192 6.41 4.38 18.13
N HIS A 193 6.05 3.13 17.79
CA HIS A 193 4.85 2.84 16.98
C HIS A 193 4.10 1.63 17.53
N LEU A 194 2.81 1.59 17.25
CA LEU A 194 1.97 0.41 17.38
C LEU A 194 1.62 -0.06 15.97
N VAL A 195 1.73 -1.37 15.75
CA VAL A 195 1.38 -1.97 14.47
C VAL A 195 0.40 -3.10 14.71
N ALA A 196 -0.66 -3.14 13.92
CA ALA A 196 -1.60 -4.23 13.88
C ALA A 196 -1.84 -4.67 12.44
N ARG A 197 -1.98 -5.96 12.23
CA ARG A 197 -2.44 -6.55 10.98
C ARG A 197 -3.44 -7.64 11.27
N VAL A 198 -4.44 -7.75 10.41
CA VAL A 198 -5.43 -8.82 10.41
C VAL A 198 -5.41 -9.51 9.05
N ALA A 199 -5.62 -10.81 9.05
CA ALA A 199 -5.83 -11.63 7.87
C ALA A 199 -7.34 -11.79 7.65
N PRO A 200 -7.99 -11.05 6.72
CA PRO A 200 -9.45 -11.03 6.63
C PRO A 200 -10.11 -12.38 6.28
N GLY A 201 -9.39 -13.30 5.62
CA GLY A 201 -9.89 -14.61 5.27
C GLY A 201 -9.92 -15.62 6.43
N THR A 202 -9.20 -15.35 7.53
CA THR A 202 -9.12 -16.21 8.73
C THR A 202 -9.43 -15.47 10.03
N ASP A 203 -9.51 -14.15 9.96
CA ASP A 203 -9.61 -13.22 11.09
C ASP A 203 -8.39 -13.26 12.05
N GLU A 204 -7.30 -13.92 11.69
CA GLU A 204 -6.09 -13.96 12.53
C GLU A 204 -5.40 -12.59 12.58
N ALA A 205 -4.94 -12.21 13.79
CA ALA A 205 -4.32 -10.92 14.04
C ALA A 205 -2.90 -11.04 14.57
N VAL A 206 -2.07 -10.03 14.24
CA VAL A 206 -0.76 -9.79 14.86
C VAL A 206 -0.71 -8.40 15.47
N ALA A 207 -0.13 -8.31 16.65
CA ALA A 207 0.19 -7.08 17.36
C ALA A 207 1.71 -6.88 17.38
N VAL A 208 2.20 -5.71 16.98
CA VAL A 208 3.63 -5.38 17.06
C VAL A 208 3.80 -4.08 17.86
N LEU A 209 4.66 -4.15 18.86
CA LEU A 209 5.16 -2.98 19.56
C LEU A 209 6.53 -2.61 18.98
N VAL A 210 6.66 -1.40 18.44
CA VAL A 210 7.96 -0.90 17.95
C VAL A 210 8.59 -0.04 19.03
N SER A 211 9.80 -0.40 19.45
CA SER A 211 10.51 0.27 20.51
C SER A 211 11.97 0.57 20.15
N THR A 212 12.60 1.46 20.91
CA THR A 212 14.04 1.79 20.78
C THR A 212 14.96 0.76 21.41
N GLY A 213 14.42 -0.22 22.15
CA GLY A 213 15.20 -1.26 22.83
C GLY A 213 14.38 -2.49 23.13
N HIS A 214 15.07 -3.59 23.42
CA HIS A 214 14.42 -4.89 23.66
C HIS A 214 13.99 -5.11 25.12
N ARG A 215 14.39 -4.25 26.05
CA ARG A 215 14.08 -4.40 27.49
C ARG A 215 12.95 -3.47 27.90
N LEU A 216 11.72 -3.98 27.89
CA LEU A 216 10.55 -3.32 28.43
C LEU A 216 10.03 -4.13 29.62
N SER A 217 9.81 -3.46 30.75
CA SER A 217 9.31 -4.13 31.98
C SER A 217 7.91 -4.68 31.75
N GLY A 218 7.66 -5.94 32.17
CA GLY A 218 6.34 -6.58 32.05
C GLY A 218 5.90 -6.89 30.61
N LEU A 219 6.84 -7.05 29.69
CA LEU A 219 6.54 -7.32 28.26
C LEU A 219 5.82 -8.67 28.07
N ASN A 220 6.23 -9.73 28.81
CA ASN A 220 5.58 -11.04 28.74
C ASN A 220 4.16 -10.99 29.31
N ASP A 221 3.96 -10.28 30.43
CA ASP A 221 2.62 -10.09 31.01
C ASP A 221 1.71 -9.30 30.07
N MET A 222 2.27 -8.28 29.39
CA MET A 222 1.56 -7.54 28.33
C MET A 222 1.08 -8.47 27.23
N ALA A 223 1.98 -9.33 26.75
CA ALA A 223 1.66 -10.24 25.67
C ALA A 223 0.58 -11.27 26.07
N SER A 224 0.67 -11.81 27.29
CA SER A 224 -0.35 -12.72 27.84
C SER A 224 -1.72 -12.04 27.95
N GLU A 225 -1.77 -10.83 28.53
CA GLU A 225 -3.01 -10.06 28.65
C GLU A 225 -3.63 -9.74 27.26
N LEU A 226 -2.79 -9.42 26.26
CA LEU A 226 -3.26 -9.18 24.88
C LEU A 226 -3.84 -10.46 24.27
N MET A 227 -3.16 -11.61 24.42
CA MET A 227 -3.61 -12.89 23.89
C MET A 227 -4.92 -13.36 24.54
N GLU A 228 -5.13 -13.06 25.82
CA GLU A 228 -6.37 -13.35 26.54
C GLU A 228 -7.52 -12.43 26.14
N SER A 229 -7.21 -11.13 25.95
CA SER A 229 -8.23 -10.10 25.65
C SER A 229 -8.66 -10.07 24.19
N ILE A 230 -7.86 -10.61 23.28
CA ILE A 230 -8.11 -10.57 21.83
C ILE A 230 -8.12 -12.00 21.28
N PRO A 231 -9.29 -12.65 21.18
CA PRO A 231 -9.40 -14.07 20.85
C PRO A 231 -8.80 -14.49 19.51
N ASN A 232 -8.75 -13.58 18.54
CA ASN A 232 -8.17 -13.81 17.22
C ASN A 232 -6.70 -13.41 17.11
N LEU A 233 -6.06 -12.92 18.17
CA LEU A 233 -4.63 -12.61 18.18
C LEU A 233 -3.83 -13.93 18.13
N ARG A 234 -2.86 -14.00 17.22
CA ARG A 234 -2.00 -15.19 17.04
C ARG A 234 -0.52 -14.89 17.22
N SER A 235 -0.16 -13.62 17.29
CA SER A 235 1.22 -13.18 17.35
C SER A 235 1.34 -11.87 18.09
N VAL A 236 2.26 -11.81 19.05
CA VAL A 236 2.70 -10.58 19.71
C VAL A 236 4.20 -10.46 19.52
N VAL A 237 4.64 -9.40 18.85
CA VAL A 237 6.02 -9.17 18.46
C VAL A 237 6.50 -7.84 19.02
N LEU A 238 7.74 -7.82 19.50
CA LEU A 238 8.50 -6.61 19.75
C LEU A 238 9.46 -6.41 18.58
N ASN A 239 9.32 -5.30 17.86
CA ASN A 239 10.32 -4.87 16.88
C ASN A 239 11.21 -3.79 17.52
N VAL A 240 12.53 -3.89 17.34
CA VAL A 240 13.48 -2.92 17.85
C VAL A 240 14.01 -2.06 16.71
N ASN A 241 13.67 -0.77 16.79
CA ASN A 241 14.18 0.28 15.93
C ASN A 241 14.86 1.36 16.80
N ASP A 242 16.17 1.23 16.94
CA ASP A 242 17.04 2.13 17.71
C ASP A 242 17.69 3.23 16.86
N GLU A 243 17.40 3.27 15.57
CA GLU A 243 17.94 4.26 14.65
C GLU A 243 17.12 5.56 14.62
N ALA A 244 17.81 6.68 14.40
CA ALA A 244 17.18 7.99 14.15
C ALA A 244 16.73 8.09 12.67
N THR A 245 15.71 7.35 12.31
CA THR A 245 15.20 7.24 10.93
C THR A 245 13.68 7.33 10.89
N ASN A 246 13.12 7.71 9.74
CA ASN A 246 11.68 7.69 9.46
C ASN A 246 11.15 6.27 9.18
N MET A 247 12.01 5.25 9.14
CA MET A 247 11.57 3.86 9.03
C MET A 247 10.85 3.44 10.30
N ILE A 248 9.70 2.80 10.14
CA ILE A 248 8.89 2.35 11.28
C ILE A 248 9.54 1.14 11.93
N PHE A 249 9.88 0.13 11.14
CA PHE A 249 10.52 -1.09 11.61
C PHE A 249 12.03 -0.98 11.63
N GLY A 250 12.64 -1.50 12.70
CA GLY A 250 14.05 -1.85 12.71
C GLY A 250 14.26 -3.30 12.26
N ASP A 251 15.52 -3.75 12.27
CA ASP A 251 15.91 -5.05 11.70
C ASP A 251 15.66 -6.25 12.62
N ARG A 252 15.41 -6.00 13.91
CA ARG A 252 15.32 -7.05 14.93
C ARG A 252 13.89 -7.23 15.43
N ASP A 253 13.34 -8.43 15.20
CA ASP A 253 12.04 -8.86 15.71
C ASP A 253 12.22 -9.90 16.82
N TYR A 254 11.48 -9.75 17.92
CA TYR A 254 11.40 -10.69 19.03
C TYR A 254 9.95 -11.17 19.16
N LEU A 255 9.73 -12.47 18.95
CA LEU A 255 8.44 -13.07 19.23
C LEU A 255 8.25 -13.17 20.75
N ILE A 256 7.23 -12.50 21.27
CA ILE A 256 6.95 -12.47 22.70
C ILE A 256 5.91 -13.52 23.07
N ALA A 257 4.85 -13.66 22.25
CA ALA A 257 3.84 -14.69 22.43
C ALA A 257 3.26 -15.16 21.09
N GLY A 258 2.75 -16.38 21.05
CA GLY A 258 2.12 -16.97 19.88
C GLY A 258 3.11 -17.47 18.84
N ARG A 259 2.85 -17.21 17.55
CA ARG A 259 3.67 -17.67 16.42
C ARG A 259 4.18 -16.48 15.59
N PRO A 260 5.31 -16.62 14.85
CA PRO A 260 5.95 -15.49 14.15
C PRO A 260 5.23 -15.06 12.85
N TYR A 261 4.00 -15.48 12.63
CA TYR A 261 3.19 -15.16 11.45
C TYR A 261 1.70 -15.28 11.74
N ILE A 262 0.88 -14.66 10.91
CA ILE A 262 -0.55 -14.96 10.76
C ILE A 262 -0.79 -15.66 9.44
N GLN A 263 -1.90 -16.38 9.32
CA GLN A 263 -2.32 -17.02 8.08
C GLN A 263 -3.54 -16.30 7.51
N ASP A 264 -3.53 -16.06 6.20
CA ASP A 264 -4.70 -15.62 5.46
C ASP A 264 -5.13 -16.70 4.46
N VAL A 265 -6.41 -16.74 4.15
CA VAL A 265 -6.95 -17.50 3.02
C VAL A 265 -7.44 -16.48 2.01
N PHE A 266 -6.72 -16.40 0.90
CA PHE A 266 -6.90 -15.38 -0.11
C PHE A 266 -7.38 -15.97 -1.44
N GLY A 267 -8.27 -15.25 -2.13
CA GLY A 267 -8.84 -15.66 -3.38
C GLY A 267 -10.37 -15.79 -3.35
N SER A 268 -10.96 -16.36 -4.39
CA SER A 268 -12.40 -16.55 -4.51
C SER A 268 -12.77 -18.04 -4.63
N GLU A 269 -13.93 -18.41 -4.07
CA GLU A 269 -14.44 -19.80 -4.15
C GLU A 269 -15.20 -20.10 -5.45
N THR A 270 -15.56 -19.08 -6.23
CA THR A 270 -16.32 -19.24 -7.46
C THR A 270 -15.51 -20.01 -8.50
N LYS A 271 -15.95 -21.22 -8.84
CA LYS A 271 -15.41 -22.01 -9.95
C LYS A 271 -15.95 -21.44 -11.26
N GLY A 272 -15.08 -20.87 -12.10
CA GLY A 272 -15.44 -20.36 -13.42
C GLY A 272 -14.20 -19.85 -14.16
N SER A 273 -14.29 -19.66 -15.47
CA SER A 273 -13.28 -18.98 -16.26
C SER A 273 -13.10 -17.56 -15.69
N GLY A 274 -11.98 -17.29 -15.07
CA GLY A 274 -11.69 -16.02 -14.38
C GLY A 274 -11.64 -16.10 -12.84
N SER A 275 -11.96 -17.25 -12.23
CA SER A 275 -11.78 -17.45 -10.79
C SER A 275 -10.29 -17.47 -10.40
N LEU A 276 -9.91 -16.70 -9.39
CA LEU A 276 -8.53 -16.67 -8.88
C LEU A 276 -8.12 -18.01 -8.25
N GLY A 277 -9.07 -18.77 -7.71
CA GLY A 277 -8.80 -19.89 -6.81
C GLY A 277 -8.60 -19.40 -5.37
N ARG A 278 -8.32 -20.33 -4.44
CA ARG A 278 -8.17 -20.01 -3.01
C ARG A 278 -6.89 -20.64 -2.46
N LEU A 279 -5.99 -19.81 -1.98
CA LEU A 279 -4.69 -20.23 -1.43
C LEU A 279 -4.49 -19.70 -0.02
N ARG A 280 -3.66 -20.41 0.75
CA ARG A 280 -3.25 -19.99 2.11
C ARG A 280 -1.91 -19.28 2.04
N PHE A 281 -1.80 -18.17 2.77
CA PHE A 281 -0.57 -17.41 2.87
C PHE A 281 -0.17 -17.20 4.32
N ARG A 282 1.09 -17.50 4.63
CA ARG A 282 1.73 -17.04 5.86
C ARG A 282 2.23 -15.62 5.63
N ILE A 283 1.93 -14.77 6.58
CA ILE A 283 2.25 -13.34 6.52
C ILE A 283 3.04 -13.00 7.77
N SER A 284 4.32 -12.75 7.61
CA SER A 284 5.17 -12.27 8.70
C SER A 284 4.87 -10.80 9.03
N PRO A 285 5.16 -10.30 10.23
CA PRO A 285 4.81 -8.94 10.65
C PRO A 285 5.29 -7.84 9.70
N ARG A 286 6.50 -7.98 9.13
CA ARG A 286 7.12 -7.01 8.22
C ARG A 286 6.84 -7.27 6.74
N SER A 287 6.39 -8.47 6.37
CA SER A 287 6.14 -8.81 4.97
C SER A 287 5.13 -7.89 4.32
N PHE A 288 5.42 -7.50 3.08
CA PHE A 288 4.42 -6.82 2.27
C PHE A 288 3.23 -7.77 1.98
N TYR A 289 2.05 -7.25 2.12
CA TYR A 289 0.79 -7.89 1.75
C TYR A 289 -0.23 -6.79 1.50
N GLN A 290 -1.04 -6.91 0.47
CA GLN A 290 -1.98 -5.86 0.06
C GLN A 290 -2.90 -5.44 1.21
N VAL A 291 -2.92 -4.13 1.52
CA VAL A 291 -3.67 -3.61 2.68
C VAL A 291 -5.19 -3.62 2.49
N ASN A 292 -5.67 -3.74 1.26
CA ASN A 292 -7.06 -3.99 0.90
C ASN A 292 -7.16 -5.37 0.25
N SER A 293 -7.25 -6.43 1.05
CA SER A 293 -7.35 -7.81 0.56
C SER A 293 -8.59 -8.03 -0.30
N TYR A 294 -9.68 -7.30 -0.05
CA TYR A 294 -10.92 -7.42 -0.82
C TYR A 294 -10.72 -6.95 -2.26
N GLN A 295 -10.05 -5.81 -2.46
CA GLN A 295 -9.76 -5.30 -3.81
C GLN A 295 -8.57 -6.02 -4.45
N ALA A 296 -7.65 -6.57 -3.67
CA ALA A 296 -6.52 -7.32 -4.19
C ALA A 296 -6.96 -8.59 -4.94
N VAL A 297 -8.10 -9.21 -4.57
CA VAL A 297 -8.70 -10.31 -5.35
C VAL A 297 -9.03 -9.85 -6.76
N ASN A 298 -9.71 -8.69 -6.91
CA ASN A 298 -10.04 -8.13 -8.22
C ASN A 298 -8.76 -7.78 -9.00
N LEU A 299 -7.77 -7.16 -8.34
CA LEU A 299 -6.49 -6.79 -8.95
C LEU A 299 -5.77 -8.01 -9.54
N TYR A 300 -5.61 -9.08 -8.76
CA TYR A 300 -4.90 -10.27 -9.22
C TYR A 300 -5.70 -11.07 -10.23
N THR A 301 -7.03 -11.12 -10.10
CA THR A 301 -7.90 -11.72 -11.12
C THR A 301 -7.73 -10.99 -12.45
N THR A 302 -7.76 -9.66 -12.46
CA THR A 302 -7.55 -8.85 -13.66
C THR A 302 -6.16 -9.06 -14.26
N ALA A 303 -5.11 -8.99 -13.43
CA ALA A 303 -3.74 -9.18 -13.89
C ALA A 303 -3.53 -10.55 -14.55
N LEU A 304 -4.06 -11.62 -13.93
CA LEU A 304 -3.94 -12.97 -14.48
C LEU A 304 -4.86 -13.22 -15.69
N SER A 305 -6.00 -12.53 -15.79
CA SER A 305 -6.83 -12.60 -16.99
C SER A 305 -6.15 -11.94 -18.19
N TRP A 306 -5.51 -10.79 -17.97
CA TRP A 306 -4.77 -10.09 -19.03
C TRP A 306 -3.44 -10.76 -19.39
N ALA A 307 -2.88 -11.57 -18.49
CA ALA A 307 -1.71 -12.38 -18.78
C ALA A 307 -2.02 -13.48 -19.81
N GLU A 308 -3.30 -13.88 -20.00
CA GLU A 308 -3.76 -14.92 -20.93
C GLU A 308 -2.88 -16.18 -20.85
N LEU A 309 -2.67 -16.65 -19.62
CA LEU A 309 -1.77 -17.77 -19.34
C LEU A 309 -2.27 -19.07 -19.98
N LYS A 310 -1.34 -19.78 -20.62
CA LYS A 310 -1.57 -21.10 -21.21
C LYS A 310 -0.90 -22.18 -20.34
N PRO A 311 -1.40 -23.42 -20.35
CA PRO A 311 -0.85 -24.51 -19.53
C PRO A 311 0.66 -24.79 -19.75
N ASN A 312 1.20 -24.45 -20.91
CA ASN A 312 2.60 -24.65 -21.25
C ASN A 312 3.48 -23.40 -21.04
N ASP A 313 2.89 -22.27 -20.61
CA ASP A 313 3.64 -21.04 -20.43
C ASP A 313 4.64 -21.12 -19.26
N VAL A 314 5.75 -20.46 -19.44
CA VAL A 314 6.70 -20.10 -18.38
C VAL A 314 6.45 -18.65 -18.00
N VAL A 315 6.30 -18.37 -16.70
CA VAL A 315 6.02 -17.04 -16.17
C VAL A 315 7.17 -16.56 -15.28
N TYR A 316 7.63 -15.34 -15.49
CA TYR A 316 8.47 -14.66 -14.51
C TYR A 316 7.64 -13.62 -13.76
N ASP A 317 7.60 -13.74 -12.42
CA ASP A 317 6.96 -12.79 -11.50
C ASP A 317 8.04 -11.93 -10.85
N VAL A 318 8.17 -10.70 -11.35
CA VAL A 318 9.22 -9.77 -10.92
C VAL A 318 8.68 -8.86 -9.82
N TYR A 319 9.39 -8.80 -8.69
CA TYR A 319 8.95 -8.21 -7.41
C TYR A 319 7.89 -9.09 -6.72
N SER A 320 8.14 -10.39 -6.64
CA SER A 320 7.14 -11.41 -6.25
C SER A 320 6.68 -11.35 -4.79
N GLY A 321 7.39 -10.62 -3.91
CA GLY A 321 7.07 -10.55 -2.49
C GLY A 321 7.02 -11.93 -1.83
N ILE A 322 5.94 -12.23 -1.13
CA ILE A 322 5.69 -13.56 -0.52
C ILE A 322 5.10 -14.58 -1.51
N GLY A 323 5.18 -14.30 -2.81
CA GLY A 323 4.75 -15.20 -3.88
C GLY A 323 3.26 -15.16 -4.19
N THR A 324 2.53 -14.08 -3.85
CA THR A 324 1.07 -14.06 -4.02
C THR A 324 0.66 -14.22 -5.48
N ILE A 325 1.19 -13.42 -6.39
CA ILE A 325 0.89 -13.52 -7.83
C ILE A 325 1.49 -14.81 -8.40
N SER A 326 2.75 -15.12 -8.04
CA SER A 326 3.45 -16.31 -8.50
C SER A 326 2.65 -17.60 -8.28
N LEU A 327 2.07 -17.78 -7.08
CA LEU A 327 1.34 -18.99 -6.74
C LEU A 327 0.02 -19.11 -7.50
N PHE A 328 -0.70 -18.01 -7.71
CA PHE A 328 -1.90 -18.02 -8.55
C PHE A 328 -1.58 -18.22 -10.04
N ALA A 329 -0.44 -17.71 -10.52
CA ALA A 329 0.04 -17.98 -11.87
C ALA A 329 0.42 -19.46 -12.04
N ALA A 330 1.06 -20.07 -11.04
CA ALA A 330 1.44 -21.49 -11.07
C ALA A 330 0.25 -22.46 -11.18
N LEU A 331 -0.95 -22.04 -10.76
CA LEU A 331 -2.18 -22.82 -10.99
C LEU A 331 -2.61 -22.89 -12.48
N ARG A 332 -2.00 -22.08 -13.36
CA ARG A 332 -2.39 -21.89 -14.75
C ARG A 332 -1.27 -22.08 -15.76
N ALA A 333 -0.02 -22.02 -15.32
CA ALA A 333 1.19 -22.08 -16.13
C ALA A 333 1.95 -23.39 -15.89
N SER A 334 2.86 -23.75 -16.77
CA SER A 334 3.74 -24.92 -16.61
C SER A 334 4.78 -24.70 -15.53
N PHE A 335 5.34 -23.49 -15.47
CA PHE A 335 6.38 -23.15 -14.50
C PHE A 335 6.42 -21.65 -14.21
N VAL A 336 6.74 -21.30 -12.96
CA VAL A 336 6.83 -19.90 -12.52
C VAL A 336 8.15 -19.64 -11.82
N VAL A 337 8.80 -18.53 -12.14
CA VAL A 337 9.99 -18.02 -11.45
C VAL A 337 9.70 -16.69 -10.79
N GLY A 338 9.67 -16.64 -9.47
CA GLY A 338 9.54 -15.40 -8.70
C GLY A 338 10.90 -14.76 -8.41
N VAL A 339 10.98 -13.43 -8.55
CA VAL A 339 12.19 -12.65 -8.21
C VAL A 339 11.82 -11.62 -7.16
N GLU A 340 12.53 -11.62 -6.03
CA GLU A 340 12.29 -10.70 -4.92
C GLU A 340 13.62 -10.31 -4.25
N GLU A 341 13.78 -9.02 -3.94
CA GLU A 341 15.00 -8.52 -3.29
C GLU A 341 15.07 -8.87 -1.80
N VAL A 342 13.91 -8.92 -1.14
CA VAL A 342 13.80 -9.14 0.30
C VAL A 342 13.86 -10.62 0.65
N GLU A 343 15.02 -11.11 1.08
CA GLU A 343 15.26 -12.53 1.39
C GLU A 343 14.24 -13.17 2.36
N PRO A 344 13.78 -12.51 3.45
CA PRO A 344 12.69 -13.02 4.27
C PRO A 344 11.38 -13.27 3.51
N ALA A 345 11.03 -12.41 2.55
CA ALA A 345 9.85 -12.59 1.72
C ALA A 345 10.00 -13.81 0.79
N VAL A 346 11.17 -14.01 0.22
CA VAL A 346 11.49 -15.22 -0.57
C VAL A 346 11.33 -16.51 0.27
N LYS A 347 11.79 -16.50 1.52
CA LYS A 347 11.60 -17.64 2.44
C LYS A 347 10.12 -17.90 2.72
N ASP A 348 9.33 -16.84 2.90
CA ASP A 348 7.89 -16.96 3.07
C ASP A 348 7.21 -17.45 1.77
N ALA A 349 7.66 -17.02 0.59
CA ALA A 349 7.16 -17.49 -0.70
C ALA A 349 7.35 -19.00 -0.90
N PHE A 350 8.53 -19.54 -0.60
CA PHE A 350 8.76 -21.00 -0.61
C PHE A 350 7.89 -21.77 0.39
N ARG A 351 7.68 -21.21 1.59
CA ARG A 351 6.78 -21.82 2.57
C ARG A 351 5.33 -21.79 2.08
N ASN A 352 4.90 -20.70 1.48
CA ASN A 352 3.56 -20.56 0.93
C ASN A 352 3.32 -21.54 -0.24
N ALA A 353 4.32 -21.74 -1.13
CA ALA A 353 4.25 -22.73 -2.18
C ALA A 353 4.03 -24.14 -1.60
N ARG A 354 4.87 -24.53 -0.64
CA ARG A 354 4.80 -25.84 0.01
C ARG A 354 3.46 -26.05 0.75
N ASP A 355 2.99 -25.05 1.49
CA ASP A 355 1.75 -25.14 2.27
C ASP A 355 0.49 -25.26 1.39
N ASN A 356 0.59 -24.88 0.09
CA ASN A 356 -0.45 -25.04 -0.90
C ASN A 356 -0.24 -26.22 -1.87
N GLY A 357 0.85 -27.02 -1.69
CA GLY A 357 1.16 -28.14 -2.58
C GLY A 357 1.50 -27.72 -4.02
N ILE A 358 2.05 -26.50 -4.21
CA ILE A 358 2.44 -25.98 -5.52
C ILE A 358 3.94 -26.25 -5.71
N GLU A 359 4.27 -27.10 -6.69
CA GLU A 359 5.64 -27.59 -6.95
C GLU A 359 6.26 -26.96 -8.20
N ASN A 360 5.46 -26.42 -9.11
CA ASN A 360 5.89 -25.82 -10.37
C ASN A 360 6.23 -24.32 -10.22
N VAL A 361 6.81 -23.93 -9.08
CA VAL A 361 7.26 -22.57 -8.80
C VAL A 361 8.60 -22.58 -8.09
N THR A 362 9.46 -21.62 -8.43
CA THR A 362 10.70 -21.36 -7.70
C THR A 362 10.85 -19.85 -7.44
N PHE A 363 11.72 -19.50 -6.49
CA PHE A 363 11.97 -18.11 -6.13
C PHE A 363 13.46 -17.81 -6.05
N LYS A 364 13.86 -16.63 -6.52
CA LYS A 364 15.24 -16.14 -6.47
C LYS A 364 15.33 -14.88 -5.66
N ALA A 365 16.18 -14.88 -4.63
CA ALA A 365 16.50 -13.67 -3.89
C ALA A 365 17.48 -12.80 -4.69
N GLY A 366 17.17 -11.52 -4.87
CA GLY A 366 18.04 -10.54 -5.49
C GLY A 366 17.32 -9.45 -6.25
N LYS A 367 18.06 -8.40 -6.58
CA LYS A 367 17.55 -7.32 -7.43
C LYS A 367 17.23 -7.83 -8.82
N ALA A 368 16.04 -7.50 -9.33
CA ALA A 368 15.52 -7.99 -10.60
C ALA A 368 16.51 -7.78 -11.77
N ALA A 369 17.08 -6.58 -11.90
CA ALA A 369 18.06 -6.27 -12.94
C ALA A 369 19.27 -7.20 -12.97
N ARG A 370 19.71 -7.68 -11.81
CA ARG A 370 20.86 -8.60 -11.68
C ARG A 370 20.47 -10.07 -11.76
N ALA A 371 19.27 -10.40 -11.27
CA ALA A 371 18.80 -11.78 -11.23
C ALA A 371 18.36 -12.28 -12.60
N ILE A 372 17.63 -11.49 -13.40
CA ILE A 372 17.05 -11.90 -14.68
C ILE A 372 18.07 -12.53 -15.64
N PRO A 373 19.26 -11.94 -15.91
CA PRO A 373 20.22 -12.58 -16.81
C PRO A 373 20.69 -13.97 -16.35
N GLY A 374 20.87 -14.16 -15.05
CA GLY A 374 21.23 -15.46 -14.47
C GLY A 374 20.08 -16.49 -14.59
N LEU A 375 18.84 -16.04 -14.42
CA LEU A 375 17.67 -16.90 -14.56
C LEU A 375 17.51 -17.45 -15.98
N LEU A 376 17.83 -16.67 -17.00
CA LEU A 376 17.77 -17.12 -18.40
C LEU A 376 18.80 -18.20 -18.74
N ALA A 377 19.85 -18.34 -17.93
CA ALA A 377 20.81 -19.42 -18.06
C ALA A 377 20.39 -20.69 -17.29
N GLU A 378 19.57 -20.54 -16.26
CA GLU A 378 19.18 -21.62 -15.33
C GLU A 378 17.77 -22.16 -15.64
N TYR A 379 16.85 -21.31 -16.11
CA TYR A 379 15.44 -21.64 -16.35
C TYR A 379 15.01 -21.32 -17.79
N PRO A 380 13.92 -21.94 -18.27
CA PRO A 380 13.35 -21.61 -19.58
C PRO A 380 13.01 -20.12 -19.70
N ARG A 381 13.12 -19.59 -20.92
CA ARG A 381 12.74 -18.21 -21.23
C ARG A 381 11.24 -18.01 -20.97
N PRO A 382 10.83 -16.91 -20.32
CA PRO A 382 9.43 -16.69 -20.02
C PRO A 382 8.62 -16.30 -21.26
N ASP A 383 7.42 -16.87 -21.36
CA ASP A 383 6.39 -16.46 -22.31
C ASP A 383 5.67 -15.20 -21.82
N VAL A 384 5.52 -15.08 -20.50
CA VAL A 384 4.84 -13.96 -19.85
C VAL A 384 5.69 -13.44 -18.68
N VAL A 385 5.76 -12.12 -18.56
CA VAL A 385 6.34 -11.44 -17.39
C VAL A 385 5.24 -10.68 -16.67
N ILE A 386 5.09 -10.95 -15.37
CA ILE A 386 4.23 -10.17 -14.48
C ILE A 386 5.14 -9.38 -13.54
N MET A 387 4.80 -8.13 -13.25
CA MET A 387 5.62 -7.31 -12.36
C MET A 387 4.75 -6.35 -11.53
N ASP A 388 5.09 -6.20 -10.25
CA ASP A 388 4.44 -5.27 -9.29
C ASP A 388 5.53 -4.44 -8.57
N PRO A 389 6.19 -3.49 -9.26
CA PRO A 389 7.29 -2.74 -8.69
C PRO A 389 6.85 -1.72 -7.63
N PRO A 390 7.78 -1.18 -6.82
CA PRO A 390 7.50 -0.16 -5.83
C PRO A 390 7.02 1.16 -6.46
N ARG A 391 6.57 2.11 -5.62
CA ARG A 391 6.00 3.42 -6.04
C ARG A 391 6.88 4.23 -7.01
N GLY A 392 8.19 4.02 -6.99
CA GLY A 392 9.14 4.65 -7.90
C GLY A 392 9.10 4.13 -9.34
N GLY A 393 8.37 3.05 -9.59
CA GLY A 393 8.40 2.28 -10.83
C GLY A 393 9.56 1.27 -10.84
N ALA A 394 9.76 0.61 -11.97
CA ALA A 394 10.87 -0.31 -12.17
C ALA A 394 12.18 0.42 -12.49
N GLU A 395 13.31 -0.20 -12.13
CA GLU A 395 14.63 0.27 -12.53
C GLU A 395 14.79 0.12 -14.06
N LYS A 396 15.47 1.07 -14.70
CA LYS A 396 15.67 1.03 -16.18
C LYS A 396 16.37 -0.24 -16.65
N GLU A 397 17.29 -0.75 -15.84
CA GLU A 397 18.04 -1.98 -16.09
C GLU A 397 17.11 -3.19 -16.06
N THR A 398 16.13 -3.22 -15.15
CA THR A 398 15.08 -4.26 -15.08
C THR A 398 14.21 -4.22 -16.33
N LEU A 399 13.73 -3.02 -16.71
CA LEU A 399 12.91 -2.85 -17.91
C LEU A 399 13.69 -3.26 -19.19
N ALA A 400 14.99 -2.91 -19.27
CA ALA A 400 15.84 -3.31 -20.36
C ALA A 400 15.97 -4.84 -20.46
N ALA A 401 16.26 -5.50 -19.34
CA ALA A 401 16.36 -6.95 -19.30
C ALA A 401 15.05 -7.64 -19.72
N ILE A 402 13.89 -7.10 -19.30
CA ILE A 402 12.58 -7.62 -19.71
C ILE A 402 12.33 -7.40 -21.20
N ALA A 403 12.66 -6.22 -21.73
CA ALA A 403 12.53 -5.93 -23.16
C ALA A 403 13.40 -6.88 -24.02
N ASP A 404 14.64 -7.16 -23.58
CA ASP A 404 15.56 -8.07 -24.29
C ASP A 404 15.09 -9.54 -24.28
N ILE A 405 14.25 -9.91 -23.30
CA ILE A 405 13.56 -11.22 -23.28
C ILE A 405 12.54 -11.30 -24.41
N LYS A 406 11.85 -10.24 -24.77
CA LYS A 406 10.73 -10.22 -25.71
C LYS A 406 9.66 -11.27 -25.35
N PRO A 407 9.07 -11.21 -24.16
CA PRO A 407 7.98 -12.11 -23.79
C PRO A 407 6.76 -11.82 -24.68
N ARG A 408 5.85 -12.80 -24.82
CA ARG A 408 4.58 -12.59 -25.53
C ARG A 408 3.73 -11.50 -24.87
N SER A 409 3.78 -11.40 -23.55
CA SER A 409 2.99 -10.44 -22.78
C SER A 409 3.77 -9.95 -21.55
N ILE A 410 3.61 -8.66 -21.23
CA ILE A 410 4.07 -8.05 -19.98
C ILE A 410 2.84 -7.50 -19.26
N VAL A 411 2.56 -8.01 -18.06
CA VAL A 411 1.53 -7.48 -17.17
C VAL A 411 2.20 -6.64 -16.09
N TYR A 412 1.93 -5.35 -16.08
CA TYR A 412 2.51 -4.41 -15.14
C TYR A 412 1.45 -3.92 -14.15
N VAL A 413 1.57 -4.30 -12.89
CA VAL A 413 0.78 -3.77 -11.78
C VAL A 413 1.46 -2.52 -11.25
N SER A 414 0.73 -1.43 -11.03
CA SER A 414 1.31 -0.19 -10.55
C SER A 414 0.39 0.55 -9.58
N CYS A 415 0.97 1.10 -8.53
CA CYS A 415 0.29 2.00 -7.61
C CYS A 415 0.49 3.50 -7.96
N ASN A 416 1.21 3.81 -9.05
CA ASN A 416 1.49 5.20 -9.47
C ASN A 416 1.40 5.33 -11.01
N PRO A 417 0.31 5.94 -11.53
CA PRO A 417 0.11 6.10 -12.95
C PRO A 417 1.24 6.83 -13.69
N SER A 418 1.87 7.81 -13.04
CA SER A 418 2.93 8.61 -13.66
C SER A 418 4.22 7.82 -13.87
N THR A 419 4.63 6.99 -12.89
CA THR A 419 5.81 6.13 -13.03
C THR A 419 5.55 4.99 -14.00
N PHE A 420 4.34 4.42 -13.97
CA PHE A 420 3.92 3.43 -14.95
C PHE A 420 3.98 3.96 -16.39
N ALA A 421 3.41 5.15 -16.64
CA ALA A 421 3.44 5.76 -17.96
C ALA A 421 4.87 6.05 -18.47
N ARG A 422 5.79 6.44 -17.56
CA ARG A 422 7.22 6.58 -17.85
C ARG A 422 7.87 5.25 -18.24
N ASP A 423 7.59 4.21 -17.48
CA ASP A 423 8.17 2.89 -17.70
C ASP A 423 7.62 2.25 -18.98
N MET A 424 6.33 2.47 -19.27
CA MET A 424 5.70 2.05 -20.51
C MET A 424 6.31 2.75 -21.74
N LEU A 425 6.59 4.06 -21.67
CA LEU A 425 7.28 4.78 -22.73
C LEU A 425 8.65 4.15 -23.01
N PHE A 426 9.40 3.83 -21.96
CA PHE A 426 10.71 3.18 -22.08
C PHE A 426 10.62 1.81 -22.76
N LEU A 427 9.63 0.98 -22.41
CA LEU A 427 9.41 -0.32 -23.04
C LEU A 427 9.01 -0.15 -24.50
N LYS A 428 8.09 0.79 -24.81
CA LYS A 428 7.65 1.10 -26.19
C LYS A 428 8.80 1.53 -27.10
N GLU A 429 9.76 2.31 -26.60
CA GLU A 429 10.94 2.76 -27.37
C GLU A 429 11.93 1.63 -27.67
N ARG A 430 11.79 0.48 -26.99
CA ARG A 430 12.63 -0.71 -27.20
C ARG A 430 11.97 -1.83 -28.01
N GLY A 431 10.73 -1.64 -28.48
CA GLY A 431 9.95 -2.60 -29.27
C GLY A 431 9.16 -3.54 -28.42
#